data_55186c3369d6e7d37bbcd584ef8b9165
#
_entry.id   55186c3369d6e7d37bbcd584ef8b9165
#
_cell.length_a   1.000
_cell.length_b   1.000
_cell.length_c   1.000
_cell.angle_alpha   90.00
_cell.angle_beta   90.00
_cell.angle_gamma   90.00
#
_symmetry.space_group_name_H-M   'P 1'
#
loop_
_entity.id
_entity.type
_entity.pdbx_description
1 polymer ?
#
loop_
_entity_poly.entity_id
_entity_poly.type
_entity_poly.pdbx_seq_one_letter_code
_entity_poly.pdbx_strand_id
1 'polypeptide(L)'
;MKKRSALCLLALALLSVMTGCGKKKDADPLTVTLWHVYGGEVDSPLNGLIEQFNSTIGAEQNIRVKVELVSNSGSIHKSVLAAANSDPGAPSLPDMFVSYPKTVLALPDQSILADYRDYFSEEELAAFIPAFREEGMIGGRQAILPLAKSTEVLFVNRTLFDRWAAQSGASYDDLTTWEGVYALAEQYAADTGKCFFVHDYHFNYFQVGVESLGEDFFQNDGVRFGPGFERAWEPYARAGLTGGLWLYDGYATEPLRTGDVVVSVASSASVLYYSDTVTYPDNTSEKVTITSMPCPVFEGGDKLVMQRGVGMCTVKSTEREQACITFLKWLTEPACNVEFVTSLGYMPVTQEAFDAYLPAAVEQLSNPMYVSLYETYLKMRESYTFYYAPQMENYLDLETRFENLSRLKLMAGRAQYQEGAGTAEELVWDTLDSFKLDYGT
;
A
#
# COMPACT_ATOMS: atom_id res chain seq x y z
N MET A 1 -14.54 44.67 -75.42
CA MET A 1 -15.33 44.48 -74.18
C MET A 1 -15.14 43.10 -73.49
N LYS A 2 -14.12 42.28 -73.84
CA LYS A 2 -13.94 40.90 -73.26
C LYS A 2 -12.77 40.76 -72.33
N LYS A 3 -12.01 41.82 -72.01
CA LYS A 3 -10.85 41.74 -71.06
C LYS A 3 -11.09 42.35 -69.67
N ARG A 4 -12.21 43.00 -69.43
CA ARG A 4 -12.54 43.59 -68.11
C ARG A 4 -13.37 42.66 -67.21
N SER A 5 -14.05 41.66 -67.78
CA SER A 5 -14.86 40.70 -67.02
C SER A 5 -14.03 39.55 -66.40
N ALA A 6 -12.85 39.26 -66.96
CA ALA A 6 -11.98 38.19 -66.39
C ALA A 6 -11.20 38.64 -65.16
N LEU A 7 -10.97 39.97 -65.03
CA LEU A 7 -10.24 40.50 -63.85
C LEU A 7 -11.10 40.58 -62.57
N CYS A 8 -12.41 40.80 -62.73
CA CYS A 8 -13.36 40.82 -61.57
C CYS A 8 -13.67 39.42 -61.02
N LEU A 9 -13.66 38.37 -61.86
CA LEU A 9 -13.86 36.99 -61.42
C LEU A 9 -12.62 36.42 -60.69
N LEU A 10 -11.40 36.86 -61.04
CA LEU A 10 -10.19 36.47 -60.35
C LEU A 10 -10.06 37.18 -59.01
N ALA A 11 -10.56 38.41 -58.84
CA ALA A 11 -10.58 39.15 -57.59
C ALA A 11 -11.62 38.59 -56.62
N LEU A 12 -12.76 38.07 -57.07
CA LEU A 12 -13.74 37.40 -56.22
C LEU A 12 -13.28 36.01 -55.78
N ALA A 13 -12.51 35.28 -56.61
CA ALA A 13 -11.95 33.98 -56.25
C ALA A 13 -10.79 34.08 -55.24
N LEU A 14 -10.05 35.20 -55.22
CA LEU A 14 -9.01 35.45 -54.21
C LEU A 14 -9.53 35.99 -52.87
N LEU A 15 -10.75 36.56 -52.83
CA LEU A 15 -11.38 36.95 -51.55
C LEU A 15 -12.07 35.78 -50.82
N SER A 16 -12.37 34.68 -51.51
CA SER A 16 -12.98 33.49 -50.88
C SER A 16 -11.99 32.49 -50.27
N VAL A 17 -10.68 32.74 -50.40
CA VAL A 17 -9.62 31.87 -49.80
C VAL A 17 -9.06 32.47 -48.51
N MET A 18 -9.47 33.67 -48.12
CA MET A 18 -9.04 34.29 -46.87
C MET A 18 -10.05 34.17 -45.68
N THR A 19 -11.10 33.40 -45.83
CA THR A 19 -12.03 33.10 -44.71
C THR A 19 -11.86 31.67 -44.32
N GLY A 20 -10.89 31.35 -43.45
CA GLY A 20 -10.88 30.04 -42.84
C GLY A 20 -9.53 29.53 -42.38
N CYS A 21 -8.88 30.27 -41.52
CA CYS A 21 -7.99 29.72 -40.50
C CYS A 21 -7.88 30.75 -39.39
N GLY A 22 -9.02 31.05 -38.80
CA GLY A 22 -9.03 31.43 -37.38
C GLY A 22 -8.66 30.17 -36.63
N LYS A 23 -7.39 29.97 -36.26
CA LYS A 23 -7.07 29.12 -35.15
C LYS A 23 -8.00 29.58 -34.01
N LYS A 24 -9.04 28.79 -33.69
CA LYS A 24 -9.63 28.88 -32.37
C LYS A 24 -8.41 28.91 -31.43
N LYS A 25 -8.22 29.95 -30.64
CA LYS A 25 -7.38 29.85 -29.44
C LYS A 25 -7.93 28.64 -28.72
N ASP A 26 -7.16 27.55 -28.72
CA ASP A 26 -7.49 26.42 -27.89
C ASP A 26 -7.65 26.99 -26.48
N ALA A 27 -8.82 26.84 -25.91
CA ALA A 27 -9.03 27.25 -24.54
C ALA A 27 -7.97 26.51 -23.68
N ASP A 28 -7.42 27.17 -22.68
CA ASP A 28 -6.50 26.52 -21.76
C ASP A 28 -7.14 25.23 -21.22
N PRO A 29 -6.40 24.12 -21.14
CA PRO A 29 -6.96 22.87 -20.69
C PRO A 29 -7.50 22.97 -19.26
N LEU A 30 -8.64 22.32 -19.02
CA LEU A 30 -9.19 22.18 -17.68
C LEU A 30 -8.19 21.40 -16.83
N THR A 31 -7.51 22.10 -15.91
CA THR A 31 -6.50 21.46 -15.06
C THR A 31 -7.14 20.94 -13.79
N VAL A 32 -6.95 19.66 -13.51
CA VAL A 32 -7.31 18.98 -12.27
C VAL A 32 -6.08 18.60 -11.47
N THR A 33 -6.18 18.66 -10.16
CA THR A 33 -5.07 18.52 -9.23
C THR A 33 -5.10 17.17 -8.50
N LEU A 34 -3.92 16.60 -8.21
CA LEU A 34 -3.77 15.27 -7.64
C LEU A 34 -2.76 15.26 -6.49
N TRP A 35 -3.12 14.62 -5.37
CA TRP A 35 -2.21 14.22 -4.30
C TRP A 35 -2.08 12.71 -4.25
N HIS A 36 -0.84 12.17 -4.19
CA HIS A 36 -0.59 10.73 -4.18
C HIS A 36 0.62 10.32 -3.33
N VAL A 37 0.86 8.99 -3.25
CA VAL A 37 1.93 8.37 -2.44
C VAL A 37 2.81 7.39 -3.26
N TYR A 38 2.72 7.43 -4.58
CA TYR A 38 3.35 6.47 -5.47
C TYR A 38 4.76 6.90 -5.88
N GLY A 39 5.76 6.53 -5.08
CA GLY A 39 7.17 6.89 -5.31
C GLY A 39 7.54 8.29 -4.85
N GLY A 40 8.72 8.77 -5.27
CA GLY A 40 9.20 10.10 -4.96
C GLY A 40 8.60 11.19 -5.88
N GLU A 41 8.81 12.45 -5.52
CA GLU A 41 8.27 13.59 -6.27
C GLU A 41 8.79 13.65 -7.72
N VAL A 42 10.08 13.32 -7.90
CA VAL A 42 10.76 13.41 -9.22
C VAL A 42 10.70 12.11 -10.00
N ASP A 43 10.78 10.99 -9.32
CA ASP A 43 10.95 9.64 -9.88
C ASP A 43 9.70 8.76 -9.76
N SER A 44 8.54 9.36 -9.46
CA SER A 44 7.28 8.61 -9.43
C SER A 44 6.95 8.02 -10.80
N PRO A 45 6.74 6.71 -10.92
CA PRO A 45 6.26 6.09 -12.16
C PRO A 45 4.93 6.66 -12.65
N LEU A 46 4.09 7.17 -11.75
CA LEU A 46 2.82 7.83 -12.10
C LEU A 46 3.03 9.10 -12.94
N ASN A 47 4.17 9.78 -12.79
CA ASN A 47 4.47 10.99 -13.57
C ASN A 47 4.49 10.70 -15.08
N GLY A 48 5.11 9.59 -15.51
CA GLY A 48 5.14 9.18 -16.91
C GLY A 48 3.74 8.90 -17.48
N LEU A 49 2.90 8.22 -16.70
CA LEU A 49 1.51 7.95 -17.09
C LEU A 49 0.66 9.22 -17.14
N ILE A 50 0.87 10.17 -16.23
CA ILE A 50 0.19 11.46 -16.27
C ILE A 50 0.61 12.24 -17.53
N GLU A 51 1.89 12.24 -17.90
CA GLU A 51 2.37 12.86 -19.13
C GLU A 51 1.78 12.19 -20.37
N GLN A 52 1.67 10.86 -20.37
CA GLN A 52 1.02 10.10 -21.44
C GLN A 52 -0.46 10.48 -21.55
N PHE A 53 -1.21 10.48 -20.45
CA PHE A 53 -2.60 10.94 -20.43
C PHE A 53 -2.71 12.38 -20.96
N ASN A 54 -1.92 13.31 -20.42
CA ASN A 54 -1.96 14.72 -20.78
C ASN A 54 -1.64 14.97 -22.28
N SER A 55 -0.83 14.11 -22.90
CA SER A 55 -0.45 14.22 -24.32
C SER A 55 -1.38 13.46 -25.28
N THR A 56 -2.24 12.59 -24.77
CA THR A 56 -3.17 11.77 -25.56
C THR A 56 -4.63 12.11 -25.24
N ILE A 57 -5.30 11.29 -24.45
CA ILE A 57 -6.73 11.47 -24.09
C ILE A 57 -6.99 12.83 -23.45
N GLY A 58 -6.09 13.29 -22.58
CA GLY A 58 -6.19 14.61 -21.97
C GLY A 58 -6.14 15.75 -22.99
N ALA A 59 -5.24 15.67 -23.97
CA ALA A 59 -5.17 16.66 -25.04
C ALA A 59 -6.42 16.66 -25.94
N GLU A 60 -6.94 15.46 -26.28
CA GLU A 60 -8.16 15.32 -27.08
C GLU A 60 -9.40 15.89 -26.38
N GLN A 61 -9.47 15.75 -25.05
CA GLN A 61 -10.62 16.19 -24.26
C GLN A 61 -10.39 17.55 -23.58
N ASN A 62 -9.26 18.21 -23.84
CA ASN A 62 -8.87 19.48 -23.24
C ASN A 62 -8.79 19.40 -21.69
N ILE A 63 -8.26 18.29 -21.17
CA ILE A 63 -8.04 17.99 -19.74
C ILE A 63 -6.54 17.92 -19.48
N ARG A 64 -6.11 18.41 -18.32
CA ARG A 64 -4.74 18.27 -17.83
C ARG A 64 -4.72 17.85 -16.37
N VAL A 65 -4.04 16.77 -16.05
CA VAL A 65 -3.77 16.35 -14.68
C VAL A 65 -2.45 16.94 -14.21
N LYS A 66 -2.43 17.52 -13.01
CA LYS A 66 -1.26 18.10 -12.35
C LYS A 66 -1.09 17.54 -10.95
N VAL A 67 0.06 16.96 -10.67
CA VAL A 67 0.44 16.57 -9.30
C VAL A 67 0.79 17.82 -8.50
N GLU A 68 0.22 17.98 -7.30
CA GLU A 68 0.50 19.07 -6.37
C GLU A 68 1.19 18.61 -5.10
N LEU A 69 0.98 17.36 -4.70
CA LEU A 69 1.63 16.78 -3.53
C LEU A 69 1.96 15.31 -3.79
N VAL A 70 3.22 14.96 -3.58
CA VAL A 70 3.65 13.58 -3.36
C VAL A 70 3.97 13.42 -1.88
N SER A 71 3.32 12.47 -1.22
CA SER A 71 3.45 12.17 0.20
C SER A 71 3.89 10.72 0.38
N ASN A 72 3.85 10.21 1.59
CA ASN A 72 4.03 8.80 1.90
C ASN A 72 2.79 8.23 2.60
N SER A 73 2.70 6.91 2.66
CA SER A 73 1.55 6.19 3.22
C SER A 73 1.29 6.52 4.70
N GLY A 74 2.31 6.89 5.46
CA GLY A 74 2.19 7.23 6.87
C GLY A 74 1.73 8.68 7.12
N SER A 75 1.87 9.58 6.14
CA SER A 75 1.62 11.02 6.31
C SER A 75 0.44 11.56 5.50
N ILE A 76 0.03 10.88 4.42
CA ILE A 76 -1.03 11.39 3.53
C ILE A 76 -2.34 11.68 4.27
N HIS A 77 -2.71 10.84 5.24
CA HIS A 77 -3.92 11.04 6.03
C HIS A 77 -3.89 12.35 6.83
N LYS A 78 -2.73 12.74 7.39
CA LYS A 78 -2.56 14.01 8.12
C LYS A 78 -2.76 15.19 7.18
N SER A 79 -2.18 15.14 5.97
CA SER A 79 -2.31 16.19 4.97
C SER A 79 -3.77 16.36 4.51
N VAL A 80 -4.45 15.25 4.25
CA VAL A 80 -5.87 15.24 3.84
C VAL A 80 -6.77 15.79 4.94
N LEU A 81 -6.61 15.34 6.19
CA LEU A 81 -7.42 15.82 7.31
C LEU A 81 -7.16 17.30 7.61
N ALA A 82 -5.90 17.75 7.61
CA ALA A 82 -5.57 19.15 7.82
C ALA A 82 -6.19 20.07 6.75
N ALA A 83 -6.16 19.65 5.49
CA ALA A 83 -6.79 20.37 4.39
C ALA A 83 -8.32 20.38 4.52
N ALA A 84 -8.94 19.23 4.85
CA ALA A 84 -10.38 19.12 5.02
C ALA A 84 -10.92 19.93 6.20
N ASN A 85 -10.14 20.04 7.28
CA ASN A 85 -10.46 20.86 8.46
C ASN A 85 -10.13 22.35 8.26
N SER A 86 -9.49 22.73 7.15
CA SER A 86 -8.99 24.09 6.93
C SER A 86 -8.02 24.56 8.02
N ASP A 87 -7.13 23.69 8.46
CA ASP A 87 -6.15 23.98 9.49
C ASP A 87 -5.21 25.14 9.06
N PRO A 88 -4.76 25.98 9.99
CA PRO A 88 -3.87 27.10 9.66
C PRO A 88 -2.60 26.63 8.94
N GLY A 89 -2.40 27.11 7.71
CA GLY A 89 -1.25 26.78 6.87
C GLY A 89 -1.42 25.52 6.01
N ALA A 90 -2.50 24.77 6.17
CA ALA A 90 -2.81 23.68 5.26
C ALA A 90 -3.30 24.21 3.90
N PRO A 91 -2.91 23.57 2.77
CA PRO A 91 -3.47 23.88 1.46
C PRO A 91 -4.94 23.41 1.39
N SER A 92 -5.67 23.89 0.38
CA SER A 92 -6.99 23.34 0.07
C SER A 92 -6.88 21.89 -0.43
N LEU A 93 -7.94 21.10 -0.25
CA LEU A 93 -8.01 19.77 -0.86
C LEU A 93 -7.87 19.88 -2.38
N PRO A 94 -7.10 18.97 -3.01
CA PRO A 94 -7.02 18.86 -4.47
C PRO A 94 -8.32 18.29 -5.05
N ASP A 95 -8.43 18.26 -6.39
CA ASP A 95 -9.59 17.64 -7.06
C ASP A 95 -9.61 16.12 -6.87
N MET A 96 -8.42 15.48 -6.78
CA MET A 96 -8.24 14.06 -6.50
C MET A 96 -7.16 13.84 -5.45
N PHE A 97 -7.39 12.89 -4.55
CA PHE A 97 -6.36 12.45 -3.59
C PHE A 97 -6.49 10.97 -3.26
N VAL A 98 -5.36 10.33 -3.00
CA VAL A 98 -5.38 8.96 -2.50
C VAL A 98 -5.66 8.93 -1.01
N SER A 99 -6.42 7.93 -0.57
CA SER A 99 -6.85 7.81 0.83
C SER A 99 -7.09 6.37 1.25
N TYR A 100 -7.23 6.19 2.55
CA TYR A 100 -7.68 4.96 3.19
C TYR A 100 -9.11 5.12 3.72
N PRO A 101 -9.87 4.03 3.91
CA PRO A 101 -11.20 4.09 4.55
C PRO A 101 -11.18 4.83 5.89
N LYS A 102 -10.22 4.53 6.76
CA LYS A 102 -10.04 5.19 8.07
C LYS A 102 -9.89 6.71 7.98
N THR A 103 -9.25 7.22 6.93
CA THR A 103 -9.10 8.66 6.70
C THR A 103 -10.41 9.28 6.21
N VAL A 104 -11.11 8.60 5.29
CA VAL A 104 -12.41 9.08 4.78
C VAL A 104 -13.45 9.12 5.90
N LEU A 105 -13.47 8.11 6.79
CA LEU A 105 -14.34 8.08 7.96
C LEU A 105 -14.06 9.22 8.94
N ALA A 106 -12.82 9.68 9.03
CA ALA A 106 -12.40 10.79 9.88
C ALA A 106 -12.58 12.19 9.24
N LEU A 107 -13.06 12.28 7.99
CA LEU A 107 -13.35 13.58 7.36
C LEU A 107 -14.50 14.28 8.10
N PRO A 108 -14.41 15.61 8.29
CA PRO A 108 -15.48 16.39 8.94
C PRO A 108 -16.80 16.37 8.16
N ASP A 109 -16.71 16.21 6.84
CA ASP A 109 -17.85 16.05 5.94
C ASP A 109 -17.49 15.09 4.79
N GLN A 110 -18.01 13.87 4.83
CA GLN A 110 -17.81 12.87 3.78
C GLN A 110 -18.64 13.16 2.51
N SER A 111 -19.63 14.05 2.58
CA SER A 111 -20.49 14.38 1.44
C SER A 111 -19.77 15.19 0.36
N ILE A 112 -18.59 15.71 0.66
CA ILE A 112 -17.70 16.39 -0.30
C ILE A 112 -17.11 15.44 -1.36
N LEU A 113 -17.14 14.12 -1.11
CA LEU A 113 -16.60 13.14 -2.03
C LEU A 113 -17.68 12.69 -3.04
N ALA A 114 -17.25 12.51 -4.28
CA ALA A 114 -18.05 11.90 -5.34
C ALA A 114 -18.41 10.46 -4.99
N ASP A 115 -19.58 10.02 -5.46
CA ASP A 115 -19.95 8.62 -5.49
C ASP A 115 -19.63 8.06 -6.87
N TYR A 116 -18.66 7.18 -6.98
CA TYR A 116 -18.24 6.64 -8.28
C TYR A 116 -19.36 5.88 -9.01
N ARG A 117 -20.41 5.45 -8.32
CA ARG A 117 -21.60 4.84 -8.95
C ARG A 117 -22.39 5.81 -9.84
N ASP A 118 -22.20 7.11 -9.66
CA ASP A 118 -22.80 8.13 -10.52
C ASP A 118 -22.09 8.27 -11.87
N TYR A 119 -20.86 7.71 -11.99
CA TYR A 119 -19.96 7.91 -13.15
C TYR A 119 -19.51 6.62 -13.83
N PHE A 120 -19.49 5.52 -13.11
CA PHE A 120 -19.18 4.20 -13.62
C PHE A 120 -20.46 3.39 -13.73
N SER A 121 -20.64 2.69 -14.84
CA SER A 121 -21.75 1.74 -14.98
C SER A 121 -21.60 0.57 -14.00
N GLU A 122 -22.69 -0.18 -13.78
CA GLU A 122 -22.63 -1.40 -12.96
C GLU A 122 -21.63 -2.42 -13.53
N GLU A 123 -21.51 -2.51 -14.87
CA GLU A 123 -20.57 -3.40 -15.55
C GLU A 123 -19.11 -2.95 -15.32
N GLU A 124 -18.83 -1.66 -15.44
CA GLU A 124 -17.49 -1.10 -15.15
C GLU A 124 -17.09 -1.34 -13.69
N LEU A 125 -18.01 -1.16 -12.75
CA LEU A 125 -17.75 -1.42 -11.32
C LEU A 125 -17.61 -2.93 -11.01
N ALA A 126 -18.34 -3.78 -11.73
CA ALA A 126 -18.24 -5.23 -11.56
C ALA A 126 -16.92 -5.81 -12.13
N ALA A 127 -16.22 -5.07 -13.00
CA ALA A 127 -14.91 -5.47 -13.49
C ALA A 127 -13.82 -5.40 -12.41
N PHE A 128 -13.99 -4.58 -11.38
CA PHE A 128 -13.06 -4.51 -10.27
C PHE A 128 -13.11 -5.79 -9.42
N ILE A 129 -11.96 -6.14 -8.81
CA ILE A 129 -11.88 -7.24 -7.85
C ILE A 129 -12.80 -6.90 -6.66
N PRO A 130 -13.77 -7.78 -6.32
CA PRO A 130 -14.83 -7.46 -5.35
C PRO A 130 -14.28 -6.95 -4.01
N ALA A 131 -13.33 -7.65 -3.39
CA ALA A 131 -12.74 -7.26 -2.12
C ALA A 131 -12.07 -5.86 -2.17
N PHE A 132 -11.46 -5.51 -3.31
CA PHE A 132 -10.83 -4.20 -3.48
C PHE A 132 -11.86 -3.08 -3.61
N ARG A 133 -12.99 -3.37 -4.26
CA ARG A 133 -14.09 -2.42 -4.41
C ARG A 133 -14.85 -2.24 -3.11
N GLU A 134 -15.14 -3.33 -2.40
CA GLU A 134 -15.92 -3.32 -1.16
C GLU A 134 -15.27 -2.49 -0.06
N GLU A 135 -13.95 -2.52 0.07
CA GLU A 135 -13.20 -1.67 1.00
C GLU A 135 -13.48 -0.17 0.77
N GLY A 136 -13.73 0.24 -0.47
CA GLY A 136 -14.02 1.63 -0.84
C GLY A 136 -15.48 2.06 -0.68
N MET A 137 -16.35 1.15 -0.24
CA MET A 137 -17.77 1.44 0.04
C MET A 137 -17.90 2.06 1.43
N ILE A 138 -18.13 3.38 1.52
CA ILE A 138 -18.27 4.13 2.77
C ILE A 138 -19.70 4.66 2.87
N GLY A 139 -20.40 4.32 3.95
CA GLY A 139 -21.77 4.79 4.17
C GLY A 139 -22.73 4.46 3.02
N GLY A 140 -22.55 3.31 2.37
CA GLY A 140 -23.35 2.88 1.23
C GLY A 140 -23.02 3.57 -0.10
N ARG A 141 -21.93 4.36 -0.20
CA ARG A 141 -21.43 5.03 -1.40
C ARG A 141 -20.06 4.49 -1.80
N GLN A 142 -19.77 4.39 -3.08
CA GLN A 142 -18.42 4.10 -3.57
C GLN A 142 -17.58 5.37 -3.51
N ALA A 143 -17.11 5.73 -2.30
CA ALA A 143 -16.36 6.97 -2.06
C ALA A 143 -14.86 6.85 -2.40
N ILE A 144 -14.35 5.62 -2.45
CA ILE A 144 -12.96 5.33 -2.78
C ILE A 144 -12.92 4.36 -3.95
N LEU A 145 -12.25 4.73 -5.04
CA LEU A 145 -12.04 3.85 -6.20
C LEU A 145 -10.70 3.11 -6.01
N PRO A 146 -10.64 1.78 -6.09
CA PRO A 146 -9.36 1.07 -6.07
C PRO A 146 -8.55 1.45 -7.32
N LEU A 147 -7.28 1.79 -7.13
CA LEU A 147 -6.39 2.22 -8.19
C LEU A 147 -5.14 1.33 -8.31
N ALA A 148 -4.56 1.00 -7.17
CA ALA A 148 -3.44 0.09 -7.01
C ALA A 148 -3.52 -0.51 -5.61
N LYS A 149 -3.61 -1.83 -5.51
CA LYS A 149 -3.74 -2.50 -4.22
C LYS A 149 -2.47 -3.26 -3.90
N SER A 150 -2.15 -3.34 -2.63
CA SER A 150 -1.04 -4.13 -2.12
C SER A 150 -1.53 -5.12 -1.07
N THR A 151 -0.65 -5.97 -0.62
CA THR A 151 -0.91 -6.90 0.48
C THR A 151 0.36 -7.05 1.29
N GLU A 152 0.31 -7.75 2.39
CA GLU A 152 1.51 -8.14 3.13
C GLU A 152 2.13 -9.38 2.52
N VAL A 153 3.45 -9.35 2.39
CA VAL A 153 4.27 -10.48 1.94
C VAL A 153 5.50 -10.59 2.84
N LEU A 154 6.07 -11.79 2.89
CA LEU A 154 7.33 -12.03 3.56
C LEU A 154 8.48 -11.72 2.60
N PHE A 155 9.35 -10.78 2.94
CA PHE A 155 10.62 -10.52 2.25
C PHE A 155 11.76 -11.19 3.02
N VAL A 156 12.60 -11.92 2.28
CA VAL A 156 13.73 -12.66 2.84
C VAL A 156 15.02 -12.19 2.19
N ASN A 157 15.99 -11.75 2.99
CA ASN A 157 17.36 -11.64 2.53
C ASN A 157 17.93 -13.06 2.40
N ARG A 158 17.77 -13.64 1.22
CA ARG A 158 18.17 -15.01 0.93
C ARG A 158 19.66 -15.26 1.20
N THR A 159 20.51 -14.29 0.88
CA THR A 159 21.94 -14.43 1.08
C THR A 159 22.31 -14.60 2.57
N LEU A 160 21.70 -13.80 3.44
CA LEU A 160 21.92 -13.91 4.88
C LEU A 160 21.23 -15.13 5.47
N PHE A 161 20.01 -15.43 5.02
CA PHE A 161 19.26 -16.61 5.46
C PHE A 161 19.98 -17.90 5.12
N ASP A 162 20.37 -18.11 3.85
CA ASP A 162 21.05 -19.32 3.39
C ASP A 162 22.38 -19.53 4.12
N ARG A 163 23.13 -18.43 4.40
CA ARG A 163 24.37 -18.47 5.15
C ARG A 163 24.19 -19.01 6.56
N TRP A 164 23.15 -18.57 7.26
CA TRP A 164 22.84 -19.05 8.59
C TRP A 164 22.18 -20.45 8.56
N ALA A 165 21.24 -20.68 7.66
CA ALA A 165 20.54 -21.95 7.51
C ALA A 165 21.50 -23.14 7.29
N ALA A 166 22.61 -22.93 6.58
CA ALA A 166 23.65 -23.95 6.38
C ALA A 166 24.26 -24.48 7.69
N GLN A 167 24.15 -23.75 8.80
CA GLN A 167 24.71 -24.11 10.11
C GLN A 167 23.63 -24.46 11.14
N SER A 168 22.46 -23.82 11.05
CA SER A 168 21.36 -23.96 12.02
C SER A 168 20.37 -25.07 11.67
N GLY A 169 20.32 -25.48 10.41
CA GLY A 169 19.31 -26.41 9.91
C GLY A 169 17.95 -25.76 9.58
N ALA A 170 17.85 -24.44 9.66
CA ALA A 170 16.65 -23.70 9.27
C ALA A 170 16.29 -23.91 7.79
N SER A 171 15.02 -23.86 7.47
CA SER A 171 14.50 -24.05 6.11
C SER A 171 13.49 -22.98 5.73
N TYR A 172 13.22 -22.84 4.42
CA TYR A 172 12.16 -21.95 3.95
C TYR A 172 10.76 -22.45 4.34
N ASP A 173 10.59 -23.74 4.63
CA ASP A 173 9.32 -24.29 5.09
C ASP A 173 8.95 -23.74 6.47
N ASP A 174 9.94 -23.49 7.34
CA ASP A 174 9.72 -22.89 8.65
C ASP A 174 9.21 -21.45 8.56
N LEU A 175 9.45 -20.77 7.44
CA LEU A 175 8.97 -19.41 7.18
C LEU A 175 7.51 -19.35 6.71
N THR A 176 6.84 -20.47 6.55
CA THR A 176 5.45 -20.51 6.04
C THR A 176 4.41 -20.35 7.15
N THR A 177 4.81 -20.50 8.40
CA THR A 177 3.93 -20.30 9.57
C THR A 177 4.48 -19.24 10.52
N TRP A 178 3.60 -18.58 11.25
CA TRP A 178 4.02 -17.61 12.26
C TRP A 178 4.80 -18.26 13.40
N GLU A 179 4.38 -19.45 13.82
CA GLU A 179 5.08 -20.24 14.82
C GLU A 179 6.52 -20.53 14.39
N GLY A 180 6.72 -20.92 13.11
CA GLY A 180 8.04 -21.18 12.56
C GLY A 180 8.91 -19.92 12.45
N VAL A 181 8.35 -18.81 11.95
CA VAL A 181 9.07 -17.53 11.85
C VAL A 181 9.60 -17.08 13.20
N TYR A 182 8.78 -17.15 14.27
CA TYR A 182 9.22 -16.72 15.60
C TYR A 182 10.17 -17.73 16.27
N ALA A 183 10.00 -19.03 16.03
CA ALA A 183 10.98 -20.02 16.49
C ALA A 183 12.36 -19.79 15.85
N LEU A 184 12.40 -19.50 14.55
CA LEU A 184 13.64 -19.11 13.87
C LEU A 184 14.20 -17.79 14.41
N ALA A 185 13.35 -16.83 14.76
CA ALA A 185 13.78 -15.57 15.34
C ALA A 185 14.48 -15.77 16.71
N GLU A 186 13.93 -16.61 17.56
CA GLU A 186 14.56 -16.97 18.84
C GLU A 186 15.89 -17.68 18.62
N GLN A 187 15.92 -18.68 17.72
CA GLN A 187 17.14 -19.43 17.42
C GLN A 187 18.23 -18.52 16.83
N TYR A 188 17.88 -17.65 15.88
CA TYR A 188 18.84 -16.71 15.28
C TYR A 188 19.43 -15.74 16.29
N ALA A 189 18.59 -15.22 17.22
CA ALA A 189 19.03 -14.35 18.30
C ALA A 189 19.99 -15.09 19.25
N ALA A 190 19.70 -16.34 19.59
CA ALA A 190 20.58 -17.17 20.42
C ALA A 190 21.92 -17.47 19.73
N ASP A 191 21.91 -17.75 18.43
CA ASP A 191 23.10 -18.10 17.66
C ASP A 191 24.00 -16.90 17.36
N THR A 192 23.40 -15.72 17.14
CA THR A 192 24.11 -14.57 16.57
C THR A 192 24.12 -13.31 17.44
N GLY A 193 23.22 -13.22 18.41
CA GLY A 193 22.98 -12.01 19.21
C GLY A 193 22.27 -10.88 18.43
N LYS A 194 21.69 -11.18 17.25
CA LYS A 194 21.03 -10.19 16.37
C LYS A 194 19.55 -10.47 16.23
N CYS A 195 18.79 -9.46 15.80
CA CYS A 195 17.40 -9.64 15.40
C CYS A 195 17.32 -10.44 14.09
N PHE A 196 16.28 -11.23 13.95
CA PHE A 196 15.97 -11.99 12.74
C PHE A 196 14.87 -11.36 11.91
N PHE A 197 13.84 -10.86 12.57
CA PHE A 197 12.55 -10.56 11.97
C PHE A 197 12.04 -9.16 12.35
N VAL A 198 11.31 -8.51 11.41
CA VAL A 198 10.62 -7.24 11.65
C VAL A 198 9.24 -7.24 11.01
N HIS A 199 8.24 -6.71 11.74
CA HIS A 199 6.94 -6.31 11.20
C HIS A 199 6.96 -4.84 10.74
N ASP A 200 6.36 -4.57 9.59
CA ASP A 200 6.02 -3.21 9.19
C ASP A 200 4.86 -2.66 10.04
N TYR A 201 3.88 -3.54 10.35
CA TYR A 201 2.75 -3.25 11.23
C TYR A 201 2.45 -4.44 12.15
N HIS A 202 2.64 -4.26 13.45
CA HIS A 202 2.31 -5.27 14.47
C HIS A 202 0.80 -5.46 14.60
N PHE A 203 0.02 -4.37 14.49
CA PHE A 203 -1.43 -4.41 14.57
C PHE A 203 -2.06 -5.33 13.53
N ASN A 204 -1.55 -5.29 12.29
CA ASN A 204 -2.03 -6.16 11.22
C ASN A 204 -1.78 -7.64 11.51
N TYR A 205 -0.61 -7.97 12.08
CA TYR A 205 -0.29 -9.34 12.48
C TYR A 205 -1.32 -9.89 13.46
N PHE A 206 -1.66 -9.11 14.50
CA PHE A 206 -2.66 -9.53 15.49
C PHE A 206 -4.06 -9.59 14.90
N GLN A 207 -4.45 -8.57 14.17
CA GLN A 207 -5.77 -8.52 13.56
C GLN A 207 -6.01 -9.70 12.61
N VAL A 208 -5.17 -9.87 11.61
CA VAL A 208 -5.31 -10.95 10.63
C VAL A 208 -5.08 -12.31 11.29
N GLY A 209 -4.15 -12.40 12.21
CA GLY A 209 -3.83 -13.64 12.93
C GLY A 209 -5.03 -14.16 13.72
N VAL A 210 -5.67 -13.31 14.53
CA VAL A 210 -6.85 -13.69 15.33
C VAL A 210 -8.02 -14.07 14.42
N GLU A 211 -8.31 -13.28 13.39
CA GLU A 211 -9.37 -13.59 12.41
C GLU A 211 -9.08 -14.90 11.68
N SER A 212 -7.83 -15.19 11.32
CA SER A 212 -7.44 -16.44 10.68
C SER A 212 -7.67 -17.68 11.57
N LEU A 213 -7.65 -17.49 12.87
CA LEU A 213 -7.95 -18.54 13.87
C LEU A 213 -9.46 -18.70 14.14
N GLY A 214 -10.32 -17.98 13.40
CA GLY A 214 -11.78 -18.07 13.51
C GLY A 214 -12.35 -17.28 14.69
N GLU A 215 -11.63 -16.31 15.23
CA GLU A 215 -12.10 -15.39 16.29
C GLU A 215 -12.18 -13.96 15.76
N ASP A 216 -13.15 -13.19 16.30
CA ASP A 216 -13.22 -11.75 16.01
C ASP A 216 -12.11 -11.00 16.77
N PHE A 217 -11.29 -10.22 16.06
CA PHE A 217 -10.28 -9.36 16.67
C PHE A 217 -10.89 -8.13 17.35
N PHE A 218 -11.97 -7.60 16.77
CA PHE A 218 -12.67 -6.44 17.35
C PHE A 218 -13.93 -6.84 18.10
N GLN A 219 -14.21 -6.12 19.18
CA GLN A 219 -15.45 -6.21 19.95
C GLN A 219 -15.81 -4.86 20.57
N ASN A 220 -17.06 -4.41 20.37
CA ASN A 220 -17.55 -3.14 20.96
C ASN A 220 -16.64 -1.94 20.71
N ASP A 221 -16.24 -1.72 19.46
CA ASP A 221 -15.32 -0.65 19.01
C ASP A 221 -13.93 -0.68 19.66
N GLY A 222 -13.51 -1.82 20.18
CA GLY A 222 -12.19 -2.04 20.79
C GLY A 222 -11.58 -3.38 20.37
N VAL A 223 -10.35 -3.65 20.83
CA VAL A 223 -9.66 -4.93 20.62
C VAL A 223 -10.14 -5.97 21.63
N ARG A 224 -10.44 -7.17 21.13
CA ARG A 224 -10.79 -8.32 21.95
C ARG A 224 -9.54 -9.12 22.30
N PHE A 225 -9.28 -9.29 23.59
CA PHE A 225 -8.18 -10.09 24.12
C PHE A 225 -8.67 -11.52 24.46
N GLY A 226 -8.97 -12.31 23.44
CA GLY A 226 -9.43 -13.70 23.55
C GLY A 226 -8.30 -14.73 23.39
N PRO A 227 -8.62 -16.03 23.36
CA PRO A 227 -7.65 -17.12 23.21
C PRO A 227 -6.81 -16.99 21.94
N GLY A 228 -7.42 -16.56 20.81
CA GLY A 228 -6.70 -16.31 19.55
C GLY A 228 -5.66 -15.20 19.69
N PHE A 229 -5.98 -14.14 20.44
CA PHE A 229 -5.03 -13.09 20.76
C PHE A 229 -3.85 -13.61 21.60
N GLU A 230 -4.12 -14.42 22.63
CA GLU A 230 -3.10 -15.04 23.48
C GLU A 230 -2.20 -15.98 22.67
N ARG A 231 -2.79 -16.75 21.75
CA ARG A 231 -2.04 -17.62 20.83
C ARG A 231 -1.12 -16.81 19.90
N ALA A 232 -1.57 -15.65 19.42
CA ALA A 232 -0.73 -14.77 18.63
C ALA A 232 0.33 -14.07 19.47
N TRP A 233 0.00 -13.69 20.72
CA TRP A 233 0.92 -12.97 21.58
C TRP A 233 2.12 -13.80 22.02
N GLU A 234 1.91 -15.07 22.37
CA GLU A 234 2.96 -15.91 22.95
C GLU A 234 4.24 -15.97 22.11
N PRO A 235 4.23 -16.44 20.82
CA PRO A 235 5.44 -16.54 20.01
C PRO A 235 6.02 -15.16 19.68
N TYR A 236 5.17 -14.18 19.40
CA TYR A 236 5.55 -12.80 19.14
C TYR A 236 6.29 -12.17 20.33
N ALA A 237 5.74 -12.28 21.52
CA ALA A 237 6.35 -11.73 22.73
C ALA A 237 7.65 -12.47 23.08
N ARG A 238 7.67 -13.79 22.98
CA ARG A 238 8.87 -14.60 23.25
C ARG A 238 10.04 -14.17 22.34
N ALA A 239 9.82 -14.06 21.04
CA ALA A 239 10.84 -13.54 20.11
C ALA A 239 11.21 -12.09 20.42
N GLY A 240 10.24 -11.28 20.88
CA GLY A 240 10.48 -9.93 21.36
C GLY A 240 11.42 -9.87 22.56
N LEU A 241 11.17 -10.67 23.57
CA LEU A 241 11.95 -10.74 24.81
C LEU A 241 13.36 -11.28 24.59
N THR A 242 13.50 -12.32 23.78
CA THR A 242 14.77 -13.00 23.51
C THR A 242 15.68 -12.26 22.50
N GLY A 243 15.16 -11.20 21.86
CA GLY A 243 15.96 -10.36 20.96
C GLY A 243 15.80 -10.69 19.48
N GLY A 244 15.00 -11.69 19.12
CA GLY A 244 14.80 -12.11 17.72
C GLY A 244 13.92 -11.18 16.88
N LEU A 245 13.03 -10.42 17.55
CA LEU A 245 12.13 -9.48 16.91
C LEU A 245 12.66 -8.04 17.01
N TRP A 246 12.64 -7.31 15.90
CA TRP A 246 12.94 -5.87 15.84
C TRP A 246 11.76 -5.07 16.43
N LEU A 247 12.02 -4.23 17.41
CA LEU A 247 10.99 -3.48 18.14
C LEU A 247 11.10 -1.94 17.96
N TYR A 248 12.06 -1.48 17.18
CA TYR A 248 12.23 -0.05 16.94
C TYR A 248 11.24 0.44 15.90
N ASP A 249 10.88 1.72 16.00
CA ASP A 249 10.02 2.40 15.04
C ASP A 249 10.70 2.58 13.68
N GLY A 250 9.92 2.72 12.61
CA GLY A 250 10.41 2.90 11.25
C GLY A 250 9.88 1.84 10.28
N TYR A 251 10.26 1.96 9.03
CA TYR A 251 9.86 1.00 8.00
C TYR A 251 10.67 -0.30 8.09
N ALA A 252 10.00 -1.42 7.85
CA ALA A 252 10.64 -2.74 7.86
C ALA A 252 11.80 -2.89 6.84
N THR A 253 11.82 -2.03 5.82
CA THR A 253 12.92 -2.00 4.82
C THR A 253 14.24 -1.51 5.38
N GLU A 254 14.23 -0.66 6.40
CA GLU A 254 15.43 -0.03 6.94
C GLU A 254 16.38 -1.05 7.59
N PRO A 255 15.95 -1.86 8.60
CA PRO A 255 16.85 -2.83 9.24
C PRO A 255 17.26 -3.97 8.29
N LEU A 256 16.50 -4.25 7.23
CA LEU A 256 16.91 -5.23 6.22
C LEU A 256 18.03 -4.67 5.33
N ARG A 257 18.03 -3.38 5.02
CA ARG A 257 19.06 -2.71 4.22
C ARG A 257 20.38 -2.54 4.98
N THR A 258 20.35 -2.50 6.30
CA THR A 258 21.53 -2.42 7.17
C THR A 258 22.02 -3.78 7.64
N GLY A 259 21.29 -4.87 7.34
CA GLY A 259 21.63 -6.22 7.77
C GLY A 259 21.38 -6.47 9.26
N ASP A 260 20.58 -5.64 9.90
CA ASP A 260 20.18 -5.81 11.30
C ASP A 260 19.11 -6.89 11.45
N VAL A 261 18.34 -7.15 10.38
CA VAL A 261 17.38 -8.26 10.29
C VAL A 261 17.56 -9.03 8.97
N VAL A 262 17.04 -10.26 8.95
CA VAL A 262 17.13 -11.16 7.81
C VAL A 262 15.81 -11.24 7.05
N VAL A 263 14.69 -11.13 7.76
CA VAL A 263 13.34 -11.37 7.26
C VAL A 263 12.41 -10.25 7.72
N SER A 264 11.48 -9.87 6.87
CA SER A 264 10.45 -8.87 7.20
C SER A 264 9.10 -9.22 6.60
N VAL A 265 8.03 -8.90 7.31
CA VAL A 265 6.70 -8.80 6.72
C VAL A 265 6.37 -7.33 6.51
N ALA A 266 6.12 -6.98 5.27
CA ALA A 266 5.82 -5.60 4.87
C ALA A 266 4.83 -5.57 3.70
N SER A 267 4.34 -4.38 3.39
CA SER A 267 3.60 -4.18 2.16
C SER A 267 4.41 -4.63 0.95
N SER A 268 3.80 -5.32 0.04
CA SER A 268 4.39 -5.68 -1.25
C SER A 268 4.95 -4.47 -2.01
N ALA A 269 4.33 -3.29 -1.87
CA ALA A 269 4.83 -2.03 -2.41
C ALA A 269 6.18 -1.60 -1.83
N SER A 270 6.59 -2.19 -0.69
CA SER A 270 7.92 -1.96 -0.11
C SER A 270 9.05 -2.49 -0.99
N VAL A 271 8.77 -3.33 -2.00
CA VAL A 271 9.77 -3.79 -2.98
C VAL A 271 10.55 -2.63 -3.61
N LEU A 272 9.91 -1.48 -3.77
CA LEU A 272 10.52 -0.26 -4.30
C LEU A 272 11.68 0.26 -3.44
N TYR A 273 11.69 -0.04 -2.14
CA TYR A 273 12.61 0.50 -1.15
C TYR A 273 13.64 -0.52 -0.65
N TYR A 274 13.51 -1.80 -1.01
CA TYR A 274 14.56 -2.79 -0.76
C TYR A 274 15.73 -2.61 -1.73
N SER A 275 16.90 -3.07 -1.30
CA SER A 275 18.14 -2.98 -2.08
C SER A 275 18.75 -4.37 -2.26
N ASP A 276 19.38 -4.60 -3.40
CA ASP A 276 20.26 -5.74 -3.64
C ASP A 276 21.64 -5.62 -2.94
N THR A 277 21.77 -4.63 -2.06
CA THR A 277 23.02 -4.34 -1.34
C THR A 277 22.67 -4.02 0.11
N VAL A 278 23.30 -4.74 1.03
CA VAL A 278 23.32 -4.41 2.46
C VAL A 278 24.52 -3.52 2.73
N THR A 279 24.34 -2.47 3.51
CA THR A 279 25.42 -1.60 4.00
C THR A 279 25.43 -1.66 5.51
N TYR A 280 26.50 -2.21 6.05
CA TYR A 280 26.66 -2.41 7.49
C TYR A 280 27.10 -1.14 8.23
N PRO A 281 26.96 -1.07 9.57
CA PRO A 281 27.37 0.12 10.36
C PRO A 281 28.83 0.50 10.24
N ASP A 282 29.71 -0.44 9.88
CA ASP A 282 31.14 -0.21 9.64
C ASP A 282 31.45 0.34 8.23
N ASN A 283 30.42 0.69 7.44
CA ASN A 283 30.45 1.11 6.05
C ASN A 283 30.95 0.03 5.05
N THR A 284 31.05 -1.22 5.45
CA THR A 284 31.21 -2.31 4.48
C THR A 284 29.90 -2.61 3.80
N SER A 285 29.93 -3.13 2.59
CA SER A 285 28.74 -3.49 1.83
C SER A 285 28.89 -4.84 1.16
N GLU A 286 27.79 -5.58 1.05
CA GLU A 286 27.75 -6.81 0.25
C GLU A 286 26.53 -6.86 -0.63
N LYS A 287 26.63 -7.52 -1.78
CA LYS A 287 25.50 -7.82 -2.64
C LYS A 287 24.69 -8.95 -2.07
N VAL A 288 23.37 -8.76 -2.04
CA VAL A 288 22.42 -9.73 -1.51
C VAL A 288 21.29 -9.98 -2.51
N THR A 289 20.63 -11.11 -2.34
CA THR A 289 19.40 -11.43 -3.05
C THR A 289 18.23 -11.32 -2.09
N ILE A 290 17.27 -10.43 -2.41
CA ILE A 290 15.99 -10.35 -1.70
C ILE A 290 14.97 -11.14 -2.52
N THR A 291 14.20 -12.00 -1.86
CA THR A 291 13.10 -12.76 -2.45
C THR A 291 11.82 -12.54 -1.64
N SER A 292 10.68 -12.77 -2.28
CA SER A 292 9.38 -12.70 -1.62
C SER A 292 8.78 -14.09 -1.45
N MET A 293 8.03 -14.28 -0.38
CA MET A 293 7.21 -15.46 -0.10
C MET A 293 5.81 -15.00 0.34
N PRO A 294 4.79 -15.88 0.23
CA PRO A 294 3.49 -15.59 0.84
C PRO A 294 3.62 -15.21 2.31
N CYS A 295 2.73 -14.33 2.77
CA CYS A 295 2.67 -13.97 4.18
C CYS A 295 2.46 -15.24 5.02
N PRO A 296 3.18 -15.43 6.15
CA PRO A 296 2.98 -16.57 7.02
C PRO A 296 1.56 -16.63 7.59
N VAL A 297 1.08 -17.83 7.90
CA VAL A 297 -0.21 -18.07 8.53
C VAL A 297 -0.04 -18.87 9.81
N PHE A 298 -0.99 -18.80 10.74
CA PHE A 298 -0.96 -19.68 11.92
C PHE A 298 -1.24 -21.14 11.53
N GLU A 299 -0.60 -22.07 12.21
CA GLU A 299 -0.87 -23.50 12.02
C GLU A 299 -2.36 -23.80 12.27
N GLY A 300 -3.02 -24.38 11.28
CA GLY A 300 -4.47 -24.68 11.34
C GLY A 300 -5.38 -23.47 11.19
N GLY A 301 -4.83 -22.27 10.96
CA GLY A 301 -5.60 -21.07 10.64
C GLY A 301 -5.93 -20.97 9.14
N ASP A 302 -6.92 -20.14 8.83
CA ASP A 302 -7.26 -19.79 7.46
C ASP A 302 -6.16 -18.95 6.81
N LYS A 303 -5.97 -19.07 5.51
CA LYS A 303 -5.01 -18.26 4.75
C LYS A 303 -5.57 -16.86 4.48
N LEU A 304 -5.62 -16.06 5.52
CA LEU A 304 -5.96 -14.64 5.45
C LEU A 304 -4.70 -13.79 5.32
N VAL A 305 -4.81 -12.68 4.58
CA VAL A 305 -3.74 -11.70 4.48
C VAL A 305 -4.31 -10.29 4.41
N MET A 306 -3.67 -9.33 5.07
CA MET A 306 -4.11 -7.95 5.08
C MET A 306 -4.06 -7.36 3.66
N GLN A 307 -5.21 -6.92 3.16
CA GLN A 307 -5.30 -6.06 1.99
C GLN A 307 -4.79 -4.67 2.35
N ARG A 308 -3.90 -4.13 1.53
CA ARG A 308 -3.30 -2.80 1.73
C ARG A 308 -3.40 -1.97 0.45
N GLY A 309 -2.83 -0.79 0.48
CA GLY A 309 -2.84 0.16 -0.62
C GLY A 309 -4.01 1.12 -0.53
N VAL A 310 -3.75 2.34 -0.97
CA VAL A 310 -4.74 3.42 -1.01
C VAL A 310 -5.66 3.27 -2.21
N GLY A 311 -6.83 3.89 -2.14
CA GLY A 311 -7.68 4.13 -3.30
C GLY A 311 -7.81 5.63 -3.56
N MET A 312 -8.43 6.00 -4.68
CA MET A 312 -8.62 7.37 -5.11
C MET A 312 -9.96 7.92 -4.64
N CYS A 313 -9.94 9.12 -4.07
CA CYS A 313 -11.09 9.95 -3.80
C CYS A 313 -11.13 11.11 -4.78
N THR A 314 -12.33 11.48 -5.24
CA THR A 314 -12.57 12.68 -6.07
C THR A 314 -13.42 13.65 -5.26
N VAL A 315 -13.01 14.90 -5.17
CA VAL A 315 -13.79 15.97 -4.53
C VAL A 315 -14.86 16.47 -5.49
N LYS A 316 -16.09 16.56 -5.02
CA LYS A 316 -17.22 17.06 -5.81
C LYS A 316 -16.96 18.47 -6.34
N SER A 317 -17.20 18.65 -7.63
CA SER A 317 -17.07 19.92 -8.33
C SER A 317 -17.92 19.88 -9.58
N THR A 318 -18.57 20.98 -9.94
CA THR A 318 -19.46 21.03 -11.11
C THR A 318 -18.73 20.93 -12.46
N GLU A 319 -17.44 21.26 -12.50
CA GLU A 319 -16.69 21.34 -13.76
C GLU A 319 -15.54 20.33 -13.84
N ARG A 320 -14.88 19.99 -12.71
CA ARG A 320 -13.64 19.21 -12.68
C ARG A 320 -13.87 17.72 -12.42
N GLU A 321 -14.99 17.39 -11.80
CA GLU A 321 -15.31 16.02 -11.40
C GLU A 321 -15.29 15.06 -12.60
N GLN A 322 -15.97 15.43 -13.71
CA GLN A 322 -15.97 14.61 -14.91
C GLN A 322 -14.55 14.45 -15.53
N ALA A 323 -13.73 15.48 -15.45
CA ALA A 323 -12.34 15.41 -15.92
C ALA A 323 -11.51 14.44 -15.07
N CYS A 324 -11.69 14.45 -13.75
CA CYS A 324 -11.08 13.47 -12.85
C CYS A 324 -11.50 12.04 -13.21
N ILE A 325 -12.81 11.81 -13.43
CA ILE A 325 -13.35 10.50 -13.80
C ILE A 325 -12.77 10.01 -15.13
N THR A 326 -12.61 10.89 -16.11
CA THR A 326 -11.98 10.54 -17.40
C THR A 326 -10.56 10.01 -17.21
N PHE A 327 -9.77 10.67 -16.37
CA PHE A 327 -8.42 10.21 -16.03
C PHE A 327 -8.44 8.86 -15.29
N LEU A 328 -9.34 8.69 -14.32
CA LEU A 328 -9.42 7.47 -13.53
C LEU A 328 -9.88 6.27 -14.37
N LYS A 329 -10.84 6.45 -15.28
CA LYS A 329 -11.26 5.39 -16.21
C LYS A 329 -10.08 4.94 -17.09
N TRP A 330 -9.33 5.89 -17.65
CA TRP A 330 -8.14 5.58 -18.44
C TRP A 330 -7.06 4.85 -17.61
N LEU A 331 -6.77 5.31 -16.39
CA LEU A 331 -5.73 4.72 -15.55
C LEU A 331 -6.10 3.32 -15.04
N THR A 332 -7.40 3.01 -14.98
CA THR A 332 -7.90 1.68 -14.57
C THR A 332 -8.19 0.75 -15.76
N GLU A 333 -7.97 1.18 -17.01
CA GLU A 333 -7.95 0.26 -18.16
C GLU A 333 -6.89 -0.84 -17.94
N PRO A 334 -7.18 -2.11 -18.27
CA PRO A 334 -6.32 -3.24 -17.89
C PRO A 334 -4.84 -3.06 -18.27
N ALA A 335 -4.55 -2.64 -19.49
CA ALA A 335 -3.17 -2.46 -19.94
C ALA A 335 -2.45 -1.33 -19.19
N CYS A 336 -3.11 -0.18 -19.06
CA CYS A 336 -2.57 0.98 -18.36
C CYS A 336 -2.38 0.70 -16.85
N ASN A 337 -3.36 0.03 -16.24
CA ASN A 337 -3.30 -0.31 -14.83
C ASN A 337 -2.16 -1.29 -14.53
N VAL A 338 -1.95 -2.31 -15.38
CA VAL A 338 -0.82 -3.24 -15.23
C VAL A 338 0.53 -2.53 -15.40
N GLU A 339 0.69 -1.64 -16.38
CA GLU A 339 1.89 -0.83 -16.53
C GLU A 339 2.17 0.00 -15.27
N PHE A 340 1.13 0.63 -14.72
CA PHE A 340 1.23 1.42 -13.50
C PHE A 340 1.66 0.58 -12.31
N VAL A 341 0.96 -0.52 -12.01
CA VAL A 341 1.19 -1.29 -10.78
C VAL A 341 2.48 -2.09 -10.81
N THR A 342 2.90 -2.61 -11.96
CA THR A 342 4.12 -3.41 -12.08
C THR A 342 5.39 -2.60 -11.88
N SER A 343 5.35 -1.30 -12.08
CA SER A 343 6.46 -0.39 -11.79
C SER A 343 6.66 -0.11 -10.30
N LEU A 344 5.67 -0.45 -9.47
CA LEU A 344 5.59 -0.05 -8.06
C LEU A 344 5.43 -1.22 -7.07
N GLY A 345 5.26 -2.44 -7.55
CA GLY A 345 5.02 -3.61 -6.68
C GLY A 345 3.60 -3.71 -6.13
N TYR A 346 2.62 -3.10 -6.83
CA TYR A 346 1.20 -3.20 -6.49
C TYR A 346 0.50 -4.26 -7.34
N MET A 347 -0.71 -4.63 -6.91
CA MET A 347 -1.62 -5.50 -7.66
C MET A 347 -2.56 -4.65 -8.52
N PRO A 348 -2.88 -5.09 -9.76
CA PRO A 348 -3.91 -4.47 -10.56
C PRO A 348 -5.28 -4.65 -9.92
N VAL A 349 -6.23 -3.77 -10.28
CA VAL A 349 -7.50 -3.65 -9.54
C VAL A 349 -8.68 -4.29 -10.25
N THR A 350 -8.57 -4.65 -11.53
CA THR A 350 -9.62 -5.36 -12.25
C THR A 350 -9.28 -6.83 -12.44
N GLN A 351 -10.30 -7.68 -12.55
CA GLN A 351 -10.11 -9.13 -12.76
C GLN A 351 -9.34 -9.39 -14.06
N GLU A 352 -9.72 -8.73 -15.14
CA GLU A 352 -9.06 -8.87 -16.44
C GLU A 352 -7.59 -8.47 -16.39
N ALA A 353 -7.27 -7.33 -15.75
CA ALA A 353 -5.90 -6.86 -15.58
C ALA A 353 -5.06 -7.88 -14.80
N PHE A 354 -5.62 -8.46 -13.73
CA PHE A 354 -4.91 -9.42 -12.88
C PHE A 354 -4.73 -10.78 -13.58
N ASP A 355 -5.79 -11.30 -14.19
CA ASP A 355 -5.82 -12.68 -14.67
C ASP A 355 -5.24 -12.82 -16.09
N ALA A 356 -5.37 -11.79 -16.95
CA ALA A 356 -4.94 -11.84 -18.36
C ALA A 356 -3.69 -11.00 -18.66
N TYR A 357 -3.57 -9.78 -18.11
CA TYR A 357 -2.48 -8.87 -18.46
C TYR A 357 -1.25 -9.00 -17.56
N LEU A 358 -1.44 -9.20 -16.26
CA LEU A 358 -0.34 -9.28 -15.31
C LEU A 358 0.64 -10.44 -15.61
N PRO A 359 0.22 -11.68 -15.92
CA PRO A 359 1.15 -12.76 -16.22
C PRO A 359 2.10 -12.42 -17.36
N ALA A 360 1.58 -11.85 -18.45
CA ALA A 360 2.39 -11.45 -19.60
C ALA A 360 3.36 -10.29 -19.27
N ALA A 361 2.96 -9.38 -18.39
CA ALA A 361 3.83 -8.29 -17.93
C ALA A 361 4.97 -8.80 -17.06
N VAL A 362 4.70 -9.79 -16.18
CA VAL A 362 5.71 -10.41 -15.31
C VAL A 362 6.82 -11.08 -16.11
N GLU A 363 6.51 -11.72 -17.23
CA GLU A 363 7.51 -12.32 -18.13
C GLU A 363 8.49 -11.30 -18.71
N GLN A 364 8.14 -10.01 -18.76
CA GLN A 364 8.98 -8.93 -19.27
C GLN A 364 9.81 -8.24 -18.17
N LEU A 365 9.57 -8.56 -16.90
CA LEU A 365 10.32 -7.96 -15.81
C LEU A 365 11.76 -8.50 -15.77
N SER A 366 12.70 -7.60 -15.63
CA SER A 366 14.13 -7.95 -15.52
C SER A 366 14.67 -7.93 -14.09
N ASN A 367 14.00 -7.22 -13.18
CA ASN A 367 14.43 -7.14 -11.78
C ASN A 367 13.97 -8.38 -11.01
N PRO A 368 14.91 -9.22 -10.48
CA PRO A 368 14.55 -10.47 -9.79
C PRO A 368 13.66 -10.28 -8.56
N MET A 369 13.76 -9.14 -7.84
CA MET A 369 12.90 -8.86 -6.69
C MET A 369 11.44 -8.71 -7.12
N TYR A 370 11.20 -7.98 -8.20
CA TYR A 370 9.86 -7.81 -8.76
C TYR A 370 9.30 -9.11 -9.34
N VAL A 371 10.12 -9.89 -10.06
CA VAL A 371 9.71 -11.22 -10.55
C VAL A 371 9.26 -12.09 -9.38
N SER A 372 10.08 -12.22 -8.34
CA SER A 372 9.75 -12.99 -7.13
C SER A 372 8.47 -12.50 -6.44
N LEU A 373 8.26 -11.17 -6.38
CA LEU A 373 7.06 -10.59 -5.80
C LEU A 373 5.81 -10.99 -6.59
N TYR A 374 5.82 -10.83 -7.90
CA TYR A 374 4.65 -11.14 -8.72
C TYR A 374 4.36 -12.62 -8.82
N GLU A 375 5.39 -13.49 -8.81
CA GLU A 375 5.20 -14.94 -8.64
C GLU A 375 4.54 -15.28 -7.29
N THR A 376 4.89 -14.54 -6.23
CA THR A 376 4.26 -14.67 -4.91
C THR A 376 2.79 -14.23 -4.95
N TYR A 377 2.48 -13.13 -5.63
CA TYR A 377 1.09 -12.70 -5.83
C TYR A 377 0.22 -13.73 -6.55
N LEU A 378 0.73 -14.31 -7.63
CA LEU A 378 0.00 -15.35 -8.37
C LEU A 378 -0.31 -16.55 -7.48
N LYS A 379 0.63 -16.98 -6.63
CA LYS A 379 0.41 -18.06 -5.64
C LYS A 379 -0.62 -17.67 -4.59
N MET A 380 -0.55 -16.44 -4.07
CA MET A 380 -1.48 -15.97 -3.05
C MET A 380 -2.90 -15.79 -3.61
N ARG A 381 -3.03 -15.33 -4.86
CA ARG A 381 -4.33 -15.22 -5.55
C ARG A 381 -5.12 -16.53 -5.56
N GLU A 382 -4.43 -17.64 -5.70
CA GLU A 382 -5.06 -18.98 -5.76
C GLU A 382 -5.51 -19.51 -4.40
N SER A 383 -4.89 -19.06 -3.31
CA SER A 383 -5.01 -19.75 -2.02
C SER A 383 -5.26 -18.85 -0.81
N TYR A 384 -5.11 -17.52 -0.92
CA TYR A 384 -5.33 -16.58 0.17
C TYR A 384 -6.62 -15.78 -0.03
N THR A 385 -7.26 -15.45 1.08
CA THR A 385 -8.33 -14.47 1.13
C THR A 385 -7.78 -13.13 1.57
N PHE A 386 -8.02 -12.08 0.77
CA PHE A 386 -7.65 -10.72 1.13
C PHE A 386 -8.63 -10.19 2.17
N TYR A 387 -8.09 -9.90 3.36
CA TYR A 387 -8.83 -9.33 4.47
C TYR A 387 -8.64 -7.82 4.47
N TYR A 388 -9.69 -7.07 4.64
CA TYR A 388 -9.64 -5.62 4.84
C TYR A 388 -10.21 -5.26 6.22
N ALA A 389 -9.62 -4.23 6.82
CA ALA A 389 -9.99 -3.78 8.15
C ALA A 389 -11.46 -3.32 8.19
N PRO A 390 -12.20 -3.57 9.28
CA PRO A 390 -13.54 -3.06 9.44
C PRO A 390 -13.56 -1.53 9.46
N GLN A 391 -14.68 -0.96 9.01
CA GLN A 391 -14.87 0.48 8.98
C GLN A 391 -15.29 0.98 10.38
N MET A 392 -14.30 1.46 11.14
CA MET A 392 -14.48 2.00 12.49
C MET A 392 -13.93 3.42 12.53
N GLU A 393 -14.68 4.36 13.13
CA GLU A 393 -14.24 5.76 13.25
C GLU A 393 -12.95 5.91 14.09
N ASN A 394 -12.79 5.07 15.11
CA ASN A 394 -11.64 5.08 16.02
C ASN A 394 -10.50 4.12 15.59
N TYR A 395 -10.58 3.51 14.39
CA TYR A 395 -9.58 2.53 13.94
C TYR A 395 -8.15 3.06 14.00
N LEU A 396 -7.95 4.30 13.57
CA LEU A 396 -6.61 4.93 13.54
C LEU A 396 -6.02 5.11 14.95
N ASP A 397 -6.87 5.43 15.93
CA ASP A 397 -6.46 5.59 17.33
C ASP A 397 -6.12 4.22 17.94
N LEU A 398 -6.94 3.19 17.67
CA LEU A 398 -6.67 1.81 18.10
C LEU A 398 -5.35 1.30 17.53
N GLU A 399 -5.13 1.45 16.22
CA GLU A 399 -3.89 1.06 15.54
C GLU A 399 -2.67 1.77 16.14
N THR A 400 -2.71 3.11 16.25
CA THR A 400 -1.60 3.92 16.74
C THR A 400 -1.24 3.55 18.18
N ARG A 401 -2.25 3.36 19.03
CA ARG A 401 -2.06 2.97 20.44
C ARG A 401 -1.46 1.57 20.55
N PHE A 402 -1.95 0.63 19.74
CA PHE A 402 -1.45 -0.73 19.70
C PHE A 402 0.03 -0.79 19.30
N GLU A 403 0.38 -0.15 18.20
CA GLU A 403 1.74 -0.07 17.70
C GLU A 403 2.74 0.46 18.72
N ASN A 404 2.36 1.52 19.45
CA ASN A 404 3.23 2.11 20.45
C ASN A 404 3.34 1.25 21.70
N LEU A 405 2.21 0.76 22.23
CA LEU A 405 2.21 0.02 23.49
C LEU A 405 2.84 -1.37 23.35
N SER A 406 2.58 -2.10 22.28
CA SER A 406 3.16 -3.43 22.08
C SER A 406 4.69 -3.38 22.08
N ARG A 407 5.27 -2.45 21.34
CA ARG A 407 6.72 -2.23 21.31
C ARG A 407 7.26 -1.81 22.67
N LEU A 408 6.62 -0.83 23.32
CA LEU A 408 7.05 -0.33 24.63
C LEU A 408 7.08 -1.44 25.70
N LYS A 409 6.01 -2.27 25.74
CA LYS A 409 5.92 -3.36 26.72
C LYS A 409 6.97 -4.44 26.46
N LEU A 410 7.18 -4.82 25.21
CA LEU A 410 8.18 -5.82 24.87
C LEU A 410 9.63 -5.30 25.07
N MET A 411 9.90 -4.03 24.80
CA MET A 411 11.22 -3.45 25.09
C MET A 411 11.50 -3.44 26.61
N ALA A 412 10.51 -3.08 27.44
CA ALA A 412 10.63 -3.14 28.89
C ALA A 412 10.82 -4.59 29.38
N GLY A 413 10.04 -5.53 28.87
CA GLY A 413 10.18 -6.96 29.19
C GLY A 413 11.54 -7.55 28.74
N ARG A 414 12.04 -7.15 27.56
CA ARG A 414 13.38 -7.54 27.08
C ARG A 414 14.48 -7.08 28.05
N ALA A 415 14.39 -5.85 28.57
CA ALA A 415 15.34 -5.35 29.55
C ALA A 415 15.31 -6.20 30.82
N GLN A 416 14.12 -6.55 31.34
CA GLN A 416 13.97 -7.43 32.51
C GLN A 416 14.54 -8.83 32.25
N TYR A 417 14.30 -9.39 31.06
CA TYR A 417 14.87 -10.69 30.65
C TYR A 417 16.40 -10.65 30.64
N GLN A 418 16.99 -9.60 30.07
CA GLN A 418 18.45 -9.41 30.00
C GLN A 418 19.09 -9.21 31.40
N GLU A 419 18.37 -8.60 32.33
CA GLU A 419 18.78 -8.43 33.73
C GLU A 419 18.57 -9.70 34.58
N GLY A 420 17.95 -10.75 34.02
CA GLY A 420 17.62 -11.98 34.75
C GLY A 420 16.49 -11.83 35.76
N ALA A 421 15.63 -10.82 35.57
CA ALA A 421 14.51 -10.54 36.47
C ALA A 421 13.28 -11.47 36.29
N GLY A 422 13.33 -12.37 35.30
CA GLY A 422 12.33 -13.37 35.00
C GLY A 422 12.72 -14.24 33.82
N THR A 423 12.07 -15.38 33.67
CA THR A 423 12.20 -16.23 32.46
C THR A 423 11.41 -15.64 31.29
N ALA A 424 11.75 -16.00 30.08
CA ALA A 424 10.97 -15.59 28.90
C ALA A 424 9.51 -16.05 29.02
N GLU A 425 9.27 -17.24 29.59
CA GLU A 425 7.93 -17.82 29.76
C GLU A 425 7.07 -17.00 30.73
N GLU A 426 7.62 -16.55 31.84
CA GLU A 426 6.93 -15.68 32.79
C GLU A 426 6.69 -14.30 32.20
N LEU A 427 7.71 -13.69 31.62
CA LEU A 427 7.64 -12.32 31.08
C LEU A 427 6.73 -12.18 29.85
N VAL A 428 6.47 -13.25 29.07
CA VAL A 428 5.47 -13.26 28.00
C VAL A 428 4.09 -12.86 28.55
N TRP A 429 3.68 -13.48 29.66
CA TRP A 429 2.36 -13.23 30.26
C TRP A 429 2.31 -11.92 31.04
N ASP A 430 3.37 -11.59 31.77
CA ASP A 430 3.49 -10.32 32.49
C ASP A 430 3.41 -9.12 31.55
N THR A 431 4.06 -9.22 30.37
CA THR A 431 3.98 -8.17 29.33
C THR A 431 2.61 -8.10 28.70
N LEU A 432 1.92 -9.23 28.50
CA LEU A 432 0.54 -9.25 28.01
C LEU A 432 -0.42 -8.58 28.99
N ASP A 433 -0.34 -8.93 30.28
CA ASP A 433 -1.22 -8.35 31.29
C ASP A 433 -0.99 -6.85 31.41
N SER A 434 0.27 -6.42 31.40
CA SER A 434 0.62 -5.01 31.39
C SER A 434 0.14 -4.29 30.11
N PHE A 435 0.20 -4.95 28.95
CA PHE A 435 -0.32 -4.42 27.71
C PHE A 435 -1.85 -4.26 27.76
N LYS A 436 -2.58 -5.31 28.15
CA LYS A 436 -4.05 -5.30 28.29
C LYS A 436 -4.50 -4.16 29.22
N LEU A 437 -3.81 -4.01 30.37
CA LEU A 437 -4.14 -2.97 31.34
C LEU A 437 -4.03 -1.56 30.75
N ASP A 438 -2.89 -1.25 30.13
CA ASP A 438 -2.65 0.09 29.60
C ASP A 438 -3.41 0.35 28.29
N TYR A 439 -3.70 -0.68 27.50
CA TYR A 439 -4.49 -0.54 26.28
C TYR A 439 -5.99 -0.32 26.56
N GLY A 440 -6.52 -0.87 27.65
CA GLY A 440 -7.92 -0.73 28.06
C GLY A 440 -8.25 0.58 28.79
N THR A 441 -7.25 1.38 29.15
CA THR A 441 -7.42 2.70 29.81
C THR A 441 -7.36 3.84 28.82
#